data_4a225539bb847159614421a5b897f440
#
_entry.id   4a225539bb847159614421a5b897f440
#
_cell.length_a   1.000
_cell.length_b   1.000
_cell.length_c   1.000
_cell.angle_alpha   90.00
_cell.angle_beta   90.00
_cell.angle_gamma   90.00
#
_symmetry.space_group_name_H-M   'P 1'
#
loop_
_entity.id
_entity.type
_entity.pdbx_description
1 polymer ?
#
loop_
_entity_poly.entity_id
_entity_poly.type
_entity_poly.pdbx_seq_one_letter_code
_entity_poly.pdbx_strand_id
1 'polypeptide(L)'
;MTTKSLILSSSLLFAVACGPASRPDNFGDGSGHPDAPTNTTMPENCTDGIDNDGDGLVDCHDPDCSGIDGCPVCGQVENPEGAGIVLPDGISSGTTCSVNADCPAATPNCLAFSDASGNHKECHASYTSTLNFIGFPMGAKLTDTSKLLKVCATMEHSYLHDLMIELFSPSGQSVAMSKFVGRVGPEIYLGIPNDNDEGNPMPGTGYQYCWTLGPTATATMVNSGVGTPHLTVPAGDYMPDVPFTALQGADLNGMWTFRVTDMYAVDNGFLFKWTINFDPSLVVDCSGPIIQ
;
A
#
# COMPACT_ATOMS: atom_id res chain seq x y z
N MET A 1 -11.91 67.89 25.51
CA MET A 1 -13.35 68.17 25.57
C MET A 1 -13.99 67.57 24.34
N THR A 2 -14.79 66.63 24.50
CA THR A 2 -15.99 66.16 23.80
C THR A 2 -16.08 64.63 23.90
N THR A 3 -16.89 64.26 24.82
CA THR A 3 -17.44 62.93 25.06
C THR A 3 -18.27 62.46 23.88
N LYS A 4 -18.07 61.27 23.36
CA LYS A 4 -19.04 60.55 22.51
C LYS A 4 -19.44 59.24 23.13
N SER A 5 -20.72 59.15 23.38
CA SER A 5 -21.48 58.02 23.93
C SER A 5 -21.38 56.76 23.05
N LEU A 6 -21.11 55.64 23.68
CA LEU A 6 -21.31 54.31 23.08
C LEU A 6 -22.77 53.87 23.28
N ILE A 7 -23.42 53.55 22.19
CA ILE A 7 -24.71 52.84 22.21
C ILE A 7 -24.42 51.35 22.05
N LEU A 8 -24.74 50.57 23.09
CA LEU A 8 -24.73 49.13 23.04
C LEU A 8 -26.04 48.66 22.39
N SER A 9 -25.92 47.98 21.25
CA SER A 9 -27.06 47.28 20.63
C SER A 9 -26.96 45.80 20.95
N SER A 10 -27.89 45.34 21.77
CA SER A 10 -28.00 43.93 22.18
C SER A 10 -28.84 43.17 21.16
N SER A 11 -28.20 42.31 20.36
CA SER A 11 -28.91 41.39 19.47
C SER A 11 -29.10 40.04 20.15
N LEU A 12 -30.34 39.72 20.48
CA LEU A 12 -30.76 38.39 20.91
C LEU A 12 -30.69 37.42 19.75
N LEU A 13 -29.80 36.45 19.83
CA LEU A 13 -29.85 35.24 18.96
C LEU A 13 -30.79 34.22 19.56
N PHE A 14 -31.90 33.94 18.90
CA PHE A 14 -32.73 32.77 19.17
C PHE A 14 -32.03 31.52 18.57
N ALA A 15 -31.59 30.64 19.45
CA ALA A 15 -31.18 29.30 19.06
C ALA A 15 -32.45 28.43 18.89
N VAL A 16 -32.76 28.13 17.63
CA VAL A 16 -33.75 27.07 17.31
C VAL A 16 -33.04 25.73 17.45
N ALA A 17 -33.35 25.01 18.50
CA ALA A 17 -32.96 23.60 18.65
C ALA A 17 -33.87 22.75 17.76
N CYS A 18 -33.35 22.29 16.59
CA CYS A 18 -33.93 21.17 15.89
C CYS A 18 -33.46 19.88 16.56
N GLY A 19 -34.31 19.30 17.38
CA GLY A 19 -34.15 17.93 17.87
C GLY A 19 -34.33 16.93 16.70
N PRO A 20 -33.67 15.75 16.74
CA PRO A 20 -33.89 14.74 15.73
C PRO A 20 -35.33 14.22 15.82
N ALA A 21 -36.06 14.37 14.73
CA ALA A 21 -37.36 13.73 14.58
C ALA A 21 -37.14 12.22 14.48
N SER A 22 -37.61 11.48 15.48
CA SER A 22 -37.74 10.03 15.39
C SER A 22 -38.65 9.66 14.24
N ARG A 23 -38.10 9.06 13.22
CA ARG A 23 -38.83 8.45 12.11
C ARG A 23 -39.40 7.12 12.58
N PRO A 24 -40.68 6.82 12.32
CA PRO A 24 -41.21 5.49 12.61
C PRO A 24 -40.65 4.49 11.60
N ASP A 25 -40.10 3.42 12.12
CA ASP A 25 -39.67 2.24 11.38
C ASP A 25 -40.89 1.58 10.75
N ASN A 26 -41.09 1.71 9.43
CA ASN A 26 -41.77 0.73 8.59
C ASN A 26 -41.87 1.25 7.14
N PHE A 27 -40.90 0.94 6.34
CA PHE A 27 -41.08 0.68 4.89
C PHE A 27 -40.00 -0.31 4.49
N GLY A 28 -40.41 -1.57 4.33
CA GLY A 28 -39.64 -2.53 3.56
C GLY A 28 -39.62 -2.07 2.12
N ASP A 29 -38.52 -1.53 1.69
CA ASP A 29 -38.24 -1.27 0.28
C ASP A 29 -37.13 -2.20 -0.15
N GLY A 30 -37.50 -3.21 -0.93
CA GLY A 30 -36.60 -4.18 -1.54
C GLY A 30 -35.89 -3.60 -2.76
N SER A 31 -35.24 -2.46 -2.64
CA SER A 31 -34.33 -1.93 -3.64
C SER A 31 -32.92 -1.86 -3.05
N GLY A 32 -32.14 -2.91 -3.31
CA GLY A 32 -30.72 -2.92 -3.00
C GLY A 32 -30.04 -1.73 -3.68
N HIS A 33 -29.64 -0.75 -2.86
CA HIS A 33 -28.71 0.29 -3.26
C HIS A 33 -27.33 -0.11 -2.76
N PRO A 34 -26.31 -0.16 -3.64
CA PRO A 34 -24.97 -0.64 -3.32
C PRO A 34 -24.07 0.37 -2.60
N ASP A 35 -24.62 1.38 -1.95
CA ASP A 35 -23.82 2.54 -1.48
C ASP A 35 -23.97 2.85 0.02
N ALA A 36 -24.34 1.91 0.87
CA ALA A 36 -24.27 2.14 2.32
C ALA A 36 -22.86 1.77 2.82
N PRO A 37 -22.14 2.67 3.53
CA PRO A 37 -20.92 2.27 4.23
C PRO A 37 -21.34 1.28 5.30
N THR A 38 -21.09 0.00 5.06
CA THR A 38 -21.35 -1.06 6.00
C THR A 38 -20.41 -0.92 7.19
N ASN A 39 -20.97 -1.02 8.36
CA ASN A 39 -20.22 -1.08 9.60
C ASN A 39 -19.61 -2.48 9.71
N THR A 40 -18.51 -2.71 9.03
CA THR A 40 -17.77 -3.97 9.00
C THR A 40 -17.16 -4.26 10.37
N THR A 41 -17.91 -4.91 11.24
CA THR A 41 -17.41 -5.36 12.54
C THR A 41 -17.02 -6.83 12.56
N MET A 42 -17.32 -7.58 11.52
CA MET A 42 -16.96 -8.99 11.39
C MET A 42 -16.34 -9.23 10.00
N PRO A 43 -15.23 -9.95 9.91
CA PRO A 43 -14.69 -10.35 8.61
C PRO A 43 -15.62 -11.37 7.94
N GLU A 44 -15.75 -11.30 6.62
CA GLU A 44 -16.49 -12.26 5.82
C GLU A 44 -15.89 -13.67 5.93
N ASN A 45 -16.75 -14.67 6.09
CA ASN A 45 -16.36 -16.09 5.99
C ASN A 45 -16.74 -16.62 4.62
N CYS A 46 -15.77 -16.81 3.76
CA CYS A 46 -15.91 -17.03 2.34
C CYS A 46 -16.50 -18.41 1.94
N THR A 47 -16.97 -19.24 2.90
CA THR A 47 -17.34 -20.63 2.62
C THR A 47 -18.60 -21.14 3.36
N ASP A 48 -19.33 -20.28 4.06
CA ASP A 48 -20.44 -20.72 4.92
C ASP A 48 -21.84 -20.37 4.36
N GLY A 49 -21.92 -19.67 3.25
CA GLY A 49 -23.18 -19.29 2.60
C GLY A 49 -23.93 -18.19 3.32
N ILE A 50 -23.26 -17.43 4.19
CA ILE A 50 -23.86 -16.36 5.01
C ILE A 50 -23.17 -15.05 4.69
N ASP A 51 -23.90 -13.96 4.53
CA ASP A 51 -23.42 -12.59 4.52
C ASP A 51 -23.04 -12.21 5.97
N ASN A 52 -21.74 -12.33 6.32
CA ASN A 52 -21.28 -12.18 7.70
C ASN A 52 -21.03 -10.70 8.08
N ASP A 53 -20.73 -9.84 7.12
CA ASP A 53 -20.48 -8.43 7.36
C ASP A 53 -21.69 -7.54 7.06
N GLY A 54 -22.71 -8.09 6.38
CA GLY A 54 -24.01 -7.43 6.16
C GLY A 54 -24.03 -6.47 4.98
N ASP A 55 -23.11 -6.63 4.00
CA ASP A 55 -23.05 -5.78 2.80
C ASP A 55 -23.99 -6.26 1.67
N GLY A 56 -24.59 -7.44 1.80
CA GLY A 56 -25.53 -8.05 0.87
C GLY A 56 -24.88 -9.02 -0.11
N LEU A 57 -23.59 -9.27 0.03
CA LEU A 57 -22.84 -10.25 -0.75
C LEU A 57 -22.52 -11.48 0.10
N VAL A 58 -22.17 -12.60 -0.52
CA VAL A 58 -22.01 -13.88 0.17
C VAL A 58 -20.85 -14.65 -0.44
N ASP A 59 -19.98 -15.18 0.39
CA ASP A 59 -18.87 -16.05 -0.02
C ASP A 59 -18.03 -15.39 -1.18
N CYS A 60 -17.75 -16.18 -2.21
CA CYS A 60 -16.97 -15.72 -3.36
C CYS A 60 -17.62 -14.58 -4.21
N HIS A 61 -18.86 -14.22 -3.93
CA HIS A 61 -19.48 -13.04 -4.54
C HIS A 61 -19.15 -11.75 -3.80
N ASP A 62 -18.58 -11.88 -2.60
CA ASP A 62 -18.12 -10.79 -1.78
C ASP A 62 -16.69 -10.38 -2.21
N PRO A 63 -16.44 -9.08 -2.41
CA PRO A 63 -15.10 -8.57 -2.70
C PRO A 63 -14.07 -8.93 -1.62
N ASP A 64 -14.49 -9.01 -0.35
CA ASP A 64 -13.62 -9.33 0.77
C ASP A 64 -13.10 -10.77 0.71
N CYS A 65 -13.76 -11.62 -0.08
CA CYS A 65 -13.34 -13.00 -0.37
C CYS A 65 -12.44 -13.15 -1.60
N SER A 66 -12.09 -12.07 -2.28
CA SER A 66 -11.26 -12.14 -3.49
C SER A 66 -9.91 -12.84 -3.24
N GLY A 67 -9.70 -14.00 -3.86
CA GLY A 67 -8.47 -14.79 -3.72
C GLY A 67 -8.30 -15.53 -2.40
N ILE A 68 -9.32 -15.54 -1.53
CA ILE A 68 -9.31 -16.16 -0.20
C ILE A 68 -10.16 -17.44 -0.23
N ASP A 69 -9.79 -18.44 0.59
CA ASP A 69 -10.52 -19.70 0.82
C ASP A 69 -11.01 -20.44 -0.44
N GLY A 70 -10.29 -20.27 -1.55
CA GLY A 70 -10.60 -20.91 -2.83
C GLY A 70 -11.45 -20.05 -3.77
N CYS A 71 -11.83 -18.87 -3.36
CA CYS A 71 -12.54 -17.94 -4.23
C CYS A 71 -11.62 -17.38 -5.33
N PRO A 72 -12.16 -17.06 -6.52
CA PRO A 72 -11.41 -16.42 -7.59
C PRO A 72 -10.85 -15.06 -7.19
N VAL A 73 -9.75 -14.65 -7.80
CA VAL A 73 -9.21 -13.29 -7.62
C VAL A 73 -9.95 -12.33 -8.54
N CYS A 74 -10.88 -11.57 -8.00
CA CYS A 74 -11.76 -10.69 -8.77
C CYS A 74 -11.48 -9.21 -8.61
N GLY A 75 -10.28 -8.82 -8.23
CA GLY A 75 -9.94 -7.42 -8.08
C GLY A 75 -8.68 -7.16 -7.28
N GLN A 76 -8.70 -6.09 -6.53
CA GLN A 76 -7.60 -5.71 -5.66
C GLN A 76 -7.62 -6.56 -4.38
N VAL A 77 -6.47 -7.14 -4.05
CA VAL A 77 -6.27 -7.80 -2.75
C VAL A 77 -5.36 -6.93 -1.89
N GLU A 78 -5.75 -6.75 -0.65
CA GLU A 78 -5.13 -5.82 0.28
C GLU A 78 -4.55 -6.55 1.49
N ASN A 79 -3.38 -6.12 1.94
CA ASN A 79 -2.81 -6.51 3.22
C ASN A 79 -2.73 -5.26 4.12
N PRO A 80 -3.68 -5.08 5.04
CA PRO A 80 -3.67 -3.96 5.98
C PRO A 80 -2.66 -4.21 7.09
N GLU A 81 -1.87 -3.18 7.42
CA GLU A 81 -0.89 -3.21 8.52
C GLU A 81 -1.38 -2.40 9.74
N GLY A 82 -2.67 -2.19 9.85
CA GLY A 82 -3.32 -1.52 10.98
C GLY A 82 -2.85 -0.08 11.17
N ALA A 83 -2.31 0.23 12.35
CA ALA A 83 -1.80 1.56 12.67
C ALA A 83 -0.48 1.91 11.98
N GLY A 84 0.05 1.00 11.18
CA GLY A 84 1.34 1.10 10.52
C GLY A 84 2.41 0.24 11.20
N ILE A 85 3.26 -0.36 10.37
CA ILE A 85 4.44 -1.12 10.79
C ILE A 85 5.66 -0.27 10.54
N VAL A 86 6.49 -0.08 11.56
CA VAL A 86 7.78 0.59 11.43
C VAL A 86 8.70 -0.23 10.51
N LEU A 87 9.29 0.42 9.52
CA LEU A 87 10.31 -0.20 8.69
C LEU A 87 11.59 -0.40 9.52
N PRO A 88 12.32 -1.52 9.33
CA PRO A 88 13.63 -1.67 9.95
C PRO A 88 14.56 -0.56 9.47
N ASP A 89 15.11 0.20 10.41
CA ASP A 89 16.11 1.23 10.12
C ASP A 89 17.35 0.60 9.47
N GLY A 90 17.85 1.23 8.44
CA GLY A 90 18.97 0.77 7.65
C GLY A 90 20.31 0.88 8.37
N ILE A 91 21.38 0.54 7.66
CA ILE A 91 22.76 0.64 8.16
C ILE A 91 23.62 1.33 7.11
N SER A 92 24.44 2.27 7.52
CA SER A 92 25.30 3.05 6.62
C SER A 92 26.39 2.22 5.92
N SER A 93 26.68 0.99 6.40
CA SER A 93 27.64 0.07 5.81
C SER A 93 27.30 -1.34 6.24
N GLY A 94 26.75 -2.12 5.31
CA GLY A 94 26.39 -3.52 5.53
C GLY A 94 27.62 -4.45 5.48
N THR A 95 27.48 -5.64 6.07
CA THR A 95 28.46 -6.71 5.89
C THR A 95 28.38 -7.25 4.46
N THR A 96 29.49 -7.31 3.76
CA THR A 96 29.54 -7.90 2.40
C THR A 96 29.10 -9.36 2.43
N CYS A 97 28.30 -9.77 1.45
CA CYS A 97 27.75 -11.11 1.35
C CYS A 97 27.75 -11.62 -0.10
N SER A 98 27.55 -12.92 -0.25
CA SER A 98 27.31 -13.57 -1.55
C SER A 98 25.88 -14.12 -1.65
N VAL A 99 25.38 -14.64 -0.53
CA VAL A 99 24.03 -15.20 -0.37
C VAL A 99 23.47 -14.84 1.00
N ASN A 100 22.17 -15.00 1.20
CA ASN A 100 21.53 -14.70 2.50
C ASN A 100 22.14 -15.48 3.67
N ALA A 101 22.66 -16.69 3.42
CA ALA A 101 23.30 -17.50 4.47
C ALA A 101 24.59 -16.88 5.04
N ASP A 102 25.20 -15.93 4.34
CA ASP A 102 26.37 -15.20 4.81
C ASP A 102 25.99 -14.10 5.81
N CYS A 103 24.71 -13.77 5.91
CA CYS A 103 24.21 -12.64 6.66
C CYS A 103 23.88 -13.01 8.11
N PRO A 104 24.16 -12.11 9.08
CA PRO A 104 23.71 -12.30 10.44
C PRO A 104 22.19 -12.21 10.57
N ALA A 105 21.64 -12.82 11.63
CA ALA A 105 20.20 -12.89 11.85
C ALA A 105 19.50 -11.50 11.95
N ALA A 106 20.23 -10.48 12.38
CA ALA A 106 19.71 -9.11 12.48
C ALA A 106 19.53 -8.43 11.10
N THR A 107 20.32 -8.82 10.11
CA THR A 107 20.31 -8.27 8.75
C THR A 107 20.32 -9.42 7.73
N PRO A 108 19.24 -10.21 7.64
CA PRO A 108 19.27 -11.54 7.01
C PRO A 108 19.27 -11.53 5.48
N ASN A 109 19.08 -10.36 4.86
CA ASN A 109 18.92 -10.24 3.41
C ASN A 109 20.21 -9.76 2.75
N CYS A 110 20.79 -10.60 1.89
CA CYS A 110 21.94 -10.24 1.06
C CYS A 110 21.44 -9.51 -0.21
N LEU A 111 21.52 -8.19 -0.22
CA LEU A 111 20.96 -7.34 -1.26
C LEU A 111 22.03 -6.85 -2.20
N ALA A 112 21.76 -6.92 -3.49
CA ALA A 112 22.59 -6.34 -4.53
C ALA A 112 22.04 -4.98 -4.94
N PHE A 113 22.89 -3.97 -4.95
CA PHE A 113 22.55 -2.62 -5.39
C PHE A 113 23.75 -1.95 -6.04
N SER A 114 23.53 -0.78 -6.65
CA SER A 114 24.58 0.01 -7.28
C SER A 114 24.39 1.47 -6.90
N ASP A 115 25.48 2.13 -6.57
CA ASP A 115 25.54 3.55 -6.28
C ASP A 115 26.73 4.22 -6.99
N ALA A 116 27.06 5.45 -6.62
CA ALA A 116 28.18 6.19 -7.20
C ALA A 116 29.55 5.56 -6.93
N SER A 117 29.69 4.69 -5.92
CA SER A 117 30.93 3.99 -5.58
C SER A 117 31.07 2.64 -6.29
N GLY A 118 29.99 2.13 -6.92
CA GLY A 118 30.00 0.91 -7.71
C GLY A 118 28.87 -0.06 -7.40
N ASN A 119 29.14 -1.35 -7.67
CA ASN A 119 28.22 -2.44 -7.35
C ASN A 119 28.55 -3.02 -5.98
N HIS A 120 27.52 -3.19 -5.18
CA HIS A 120 27.57 -3.69 -3.82
C HIS A 120 26.72 -4.94 -3.64
N LYS A 121 27.06 -5.73 -2.66
CA LYS A 121 26.24 -6.83 -2.19
C LYS A 121 26.42 -6.95 -0.67
N GLU A 122 25.43 -6.50 0.08
CA GLU A 122 25.50 -6.30 1.52
C GLU A 122 24.29 -6.83 2.25
N CYS A 123 24.47 -7.14 3.53
CA CYS A 123 23.43 -7.67 4.42
C CYS A 123 22.62 -6.54 5.01
N HIS A 124 21.30 -6.55 4.81
CA HIS A 124 20.36 -5.59 5.36
C HIS A 124 19.15 -6.26 6.02
N ALA A 125 18.55 -5.59 6.97
CA ALA A 125 17.20 -5.89 7.43
C ALA A 125 16.19 -5.41 6.41
N SER A 126 15.06 -6.09 6.31
CA SER A 126 13.94 -5.68 5.45
C SER A 126 12.63 -6.01 6.12
N TYR A 127 11.64 -5.18 5.92
CA TYR A 127 10.27 -5.57 6.16
C TYR A 127 9.77 -6.42 4.98
N THR A 128 9.07 -7.50 5.28
CA THR A 128 8.43 -8.36 4.28
C THR A 128 7.01 -8.66 4.69
N SER A 129 6.09 -8.56 3.74
CA SER A 129 4.69 -8.90 3.91
C SER A 129 4.24 -9.76 2.74
N THR A 130 3.30 -10.69 2.97
CA THR A 130 2.89 -11.67 1.97
C THR A 130 1.38 -11.72 1.81
N LEU A 131 0.93 -11.90 0.56
CA LEU A 131 -0.43 -12.29 0.20
C LEU A 131 -0.38 -13.67 -0.46
N ASN A 132 -1.15 -14.62 0.04
CA ASN A 132 -1.19 -15.98 -0.48
C ASN A 132 -2.42 -16.18 -1.37
N PHE A 133 -2.23 -16.13 -2.67
CA PHE A 133 -3.29 -16.34 -3.65
C PHE A 133 -3.54 -17.83 -3.91
N ILE A 134 -4.79 -18.23 -3.88
CA ILE A 134 -5.25 -19.58 -4.23
C ILE A 134 -6.44 -19.57 -5.21
N GLY A 135 -6.93 -18.38 -5.57
CA GLY A 135 -8.12 -18.18 -6.37
C GLY A 135 -7.91 -18.15 -7.89
N PHE A 136 -6.68 -18.27 -8.39
CA PHE A 136 -6.44 -18.42 -9.82
C PHE A 136 -6.62 -19.89 -10.28
N PRO A 137 -6.88 -20.15 -11.57
CA PRO A 137 -6.89 -21.52 -12.09
C PRO A 137 -5.59 -22.26 -11.77
N MET A 138 -5.71 -23.57 -11.52
CA MET A 138 -4.55 -24.40 -11.17
C MET A 138 -3.46 -24.32 -12.26
N GLY A 139 -2.24 -24.00 -11.86
CA GLY A 139 -1.10 -23.85 -12.76
C GLY A 139 -1.12 -22.56 -13.59
N ALA A 140 -2.02 -21.64 -13.29
CA ALA A 140 -2.07 -20.33 -13.97
C ALA A 140 -0.77 -19.54 -13.77
N LYS A 141 -0.33 -18.91 -14.86
CA LYS A 141 0.89 -18.11 -14.91
C LYS A 141 0.62 -16.73 -15.48
N LEU A 142 1.38 -15.75 -15.01
CA LEU A 142 1.37 -14.38 -15.54
C LEU A 142 2.08 -14.35 -16.92
N THR A 143 1.38 -14.81 -17.95
CA THR A 143 1.91 -14.85 -19.32
C THR A 143 1.80 -13.50 -20.03
N ASP A 144 0.91 -12.65 -19.60
CA ASP A 144 0.75 -11.26 -20.02
C ASP A 144 0.88 -10.35 -18.80
N THR A 145 2.01 -9.69 -18.70
CA THR A 145 2.32 -8.86 -17.52
C THR A 145 1.49 -7.57 -17.44
N SER A 146 0.78 -7.19 -18.49
CA SER A 146 -0.21 -6.11 -18.45
C SER A 146 -1.43 -6.46 -17.60
N LYS A 147 -1.62 -7.75 -17.28
CA LYS A 147 -2.65 -8.27 -16.40
C LYS A 147 -2.34 -8.09 -14.90
N LEU A 148 -1.12 -7.74 -14.54
CA LEU A 148 -0.80 -7.13 -13.25
C LEU A 148 -1.02 -5.62 -13.38
N LEU A 149 -2.19 -5.16 -12.97
CA LEU A 149 -2.64 -3.79 -13.22
C LEU A 149 -1.89 -2.78 -12.37
N LYS A 150 -1.80 -3.05 -11.06
CA LYS A 150 -1.15 -2.16 -10.09
C LYS A 150 -0.62 -2.95 -8.89
N VAL A 151 0.45 -2.42 -8.29
CA VAL A 151 0.88 -2.73 -6.93
C VAL A 151 0.93 -1.40 -6.20
N CYS A 152 0.25 -1.28 -5.06
CA CYS A 152 0.24 -0.02 -4.32
C CYS A 152 0.73 -0.23 -2.89
N ALA A 153 1.32 0.81 -2.32
CA ALA A 153 1.64 0.89 -0.90
C ALA A 153 1.15 2.22 -0.34
N THR A 154 0.53 2.18 0.83
CA THR A 154 0.30 3.37 1.63
C THR A 154 1.40 3.42 2.67
N MET A 155 2.27 4.39 2.55
CA MET A 155 3.48 4.50 3.37
C MET A 155 3.93 5.94 3.55
N GLU A 156 4.76 6.15 4.53
CA GLU A 156 5.55 7.37 4.70
C GLU A 156 7.01 7.02 5.00
N HIS A 157 7.92 7.92 4.69
CA HIS A 157 9.35 7.78 4.98
C HIS A 157 10.04 9.13 4.87
N SER A 158 11.01 9.39 5.74
CA SER A 158 11.72 10.67 5.73
C SER A 158 12.77 10.81 4.64
N TYR A 159 13.16 9.73 3.95
CA TYR A 159 14.02 9.82 2.78
C TYR A 159 13.78 8.73 1.74
N LEU A 160 13.13 9.07 0.61
CA LEU A 160 12.85 8.15 -0.49
C LEU A 160 14.10 7.44 -1.02
N HIS A 161 15.24 8.15 -1.11
CA HIS A 161 16.45 7.61 -1.73
C HIS A 161 17.15 6.55 -0.89
N ASP A 162 16.72 6.33 0.35
CA ASP A 162 17.20 5.23 1.18
C ASP A 162 16.46 3.93 0.91
N LEU A 163 15.31 3.99 0.23
CA LEU A 163 14.44 2.84 0.06
C LEU A 163 14.77 1.99 -1.17
N MET A 164 14.67 0.68 -0.97
CA MET A 164 14.49 -0.32 -2.03
C MET A 164 13.15 -1.02 -1.81
N ILE A 165 12.27 -0.97 -2.82
CA ILE A 165 10.91 -1.53 -2.76
C ILE A 165 10.77 -2.57 -3.87
N GLU A 166 10.40 -3.80 -3.50
CA GLU A 166 10.38 -4.95 -4.41
C GLU A 166 9.13 -5.81 -4.23
N LEU A 167 8.72 -6.44 -5.32
CA LEU A 167 7.70 -7.48 -5.33
C LEU A 167 8.31 -8.79 -5.85
N PHE A 168 8.04 -9.88 -5.14
CA PHE A 168 8.43 -11.23 -5.51
C PHE A 168 7.20 -12.07 -5.80
N SER A 169 7.26 -12.82 -6.89
CA SER A 169 6.24 -13.80 -7.24
C SER A 169 6.43 -15.13 -6.49
N PRO A 170 5.39 -15.99 -6.44
CA PRO A 170 5.48 -17.32 -5.83
C PRO A 170 6.59 -18.20 -6.43
N SER A 171 6.92 -18.02 -7.70
CA SER A 171 7.96 -18.79 -8.40
C SER A 171 9.35 -18.12 -8.39
N GLY A 172 9.50 -17.04 -7.60
CA GLY A 172 10.79 -16.42 -7.30
C GLY A 172 11.27 -15.35 -8.27
N GLN A 173 10.48 -14.98 -9.28
CA GLN A 173 10.79 -13.77 -10.07
C GLN A 173 10.54 -12.54 -9.23
N SER A 174 11.31 -11.48 -9.48
CA SER A 174 11.16 -10.24 -8.75
C SER A 174 11.20 -9.02 -9.64
N VAL A 175 10.59 -7.95 -9.15
CA VAL A 175 10.61 -6.64 -9.78
C VAL A 175 10.93 -5.58 -8.74
N ALA A 176 11.85 -4.66 -9.04
CA ALA A 176 12.08 -3.49 -8.23
C ALA A 176 11.11 -2.38 -8.67
N MET A 177 10.24 -2.01 -7.76
CA MET A 177 9.32 -0.89 -7.92
C MET A 177 10.04 0.43 -7.67
N SER A 178 10.91 0.47 -6.65
CA SER A 178 11.88 1.54 -6.44
C SER A 178 13.25 0.92 -6.12
N LYS A 179 14.29 1.34 -6.85
CA LYS A 179 15.66 0.89 -6.61
C LYS A 179 16.39 1.85 -5.69
N PHE A 180 17.17 1.31 -4.79
CA PHE A 180 18.21 2.09 -4.15
C PHE A 180 19.32 2.42 -5.17
N VAL A 181 19.64 3.70 -5.29
CA VAL A 181 20.66 4.21 -6.21
C VAL A 181 21.73 5.06 -5.51
N GLY A 182 21.78 4.97 -4.21
CA GLY A 182 22.61 5.81 -3.34
C GLY A 182 21.91 7.12 -2.94
N ARG A 183 22.36 7.69 -1.82
CA ARG A 183 21.85 8.97 -1.28
C ARG A 183 22.33 10.13 -2.15
N VAL A 184 21.56 10.46 -3.17
CA VAL A 184 21.91 11.54 -4.12
C VAL A 184 20.81 12.59 -4.10
N GLY A 185 21.20 13.83 -3.93
CA GLY A 185 20.28 14.97 -4.00
C GLY A 185 19.69 15.36 -2.65
N PRO A 186 18.65 16.21 -2.67
CA PRO A 186 17.97 16.65 -1.47
C PRO A 186 17.13 15.53 -0.86
N GLU A 187 16.89 15.65 0.41
CA GLU A 187 15.94 14.83 1.16
C GLU A 187 14.52 14.97 0.57
N ILE A 188 13.91 13.85 0.26
CA ILE A 188 12.59 13.75 -0.38
C ILE A 188 11.74 12.81 0.44
N TYR A 189 10.59 13.30 0.90
CA TYR A 189 9.66 12.57 1.75
C TYR A 189 8.67 11.74 0.95
N LEU A 190 8.32 10.58 1.49
CA LEU A 190 7.09 9.87 1.19
C LEU A 190 6.06 10.22 2.26
N GLY A 191 4.82 10.53 1.87
CA GLY A 191 3.79 10.94 2.82
C GLY A 191 4.19 12.18 3.62
N ILE A 192 3.77 12.21 4.87
CA ILE A 192 4.17 13.22 5.85
C ILE A 192 4.81 12.48 7.02
N PRO A 193 6.11 12.23 6.99
CA PRO A 193 6.81 11.49 8.04
C PRO A 193 6.80 12.26 9.35
N ASN A 194 6.87 11.53 10.47
CA ASN A 194 7.18 12.10 11.76
C ASN A 194 8.68 11.91 12.02
N ASP A 195 9.45 12.87 11.57
CA ASP A 195 10.91 12.84 11.50
C ASP A 195 11.61 13.29 12.81
N ASN A 196 10.89 13.30 13.94
CA ASN A 196 11.40 13.90 15.17
C ASN A 196 12.02 12.92 16.16
N ASP A 197 11.98 11.62 15.92
CA ASP A 197 12.39 10.63 16.92
C ASP A 197 12.94 9.33 16.31
N GLU A 198 14.19 9.36 15.89
CA GLU A 198 14.91 8.20 15.35
C GLU A 198 15.02 7.04 16.36
N GLY A 199 15.05 7.33 17.65
CA GLY A 199 15.17 6.33 18.71
C GLY A 199 13.86 5.67 19.11
N ASN A 200 12.71 6.25 18.72
CA ASN A 200 11.36 5.75 19.00
C ASN A 200 10.41 6.19 17.89
N PRO A 201 10.54 5.62 16.69
CA PRO A 201 9.78 6.04 15.54
C PRO A 201 8.27 6.03 15.81
N MET A 202 7.59 7.11 15.39
CA MET A 202 6.15 7.27 15.51
C MET A 202 5.56 7.47 14.12
N PRO A 203 4.42 6.81 13.80
CA PRO A 203 3.85 6.92 12.47
C PRO A 203 3.40 8.34 12.15
N GLY A 204 3.74 8.79 10.95
CA GLY A 204 3.25 10.00 10.35
C GLY A 204 1.96 9.77 9.55
N THR A 205 1.81 10.44 8.42
CA THR A 205 0.66 10.25 7.51
C THR A 205 1.12 9.60 6.22
N GLY A 206 0.69 8.35 5.99
CA GLY A 206 0.97 7.63 4.76
C GLY A 206 0.23 8.20 3.55
N TYR A 207 0.91 8.28 2.41
CA TYR A 207 0.32 8.53 1.11
C TYR A 207 0.31 7.24 0.30
N GLN A 208 -0.68 7.10 -0.60
CA GLN A 208 -0.75 5.95 -1.48
C GLN A 208 0.10 6.17 -2.73
N TYR A 209 1.02 5.24 -2.97
CA TYR A 209 1.88 5.17 -4.15
C TYR A 209 1.59 3.87 -4.88
N CYS A 210 1.29 3.96 -6.16
CA CYS A 210 0.96 2.81 -6.98
C CYS A 210 1.96 2.65 -8.12
N TRP A 211 2.46 1.46 -8.34
CA TRP A 211 3.30 1.13 -9.50
C TRP A 211 2.47 0.43 -10.55
N THR A 212 2.49 0.96 -11.76
CA THR A 212 1.70 0.46 -12.89
C THR A 212 2.41 0.70 -14.21
N LEU A 213 2.07 -0.07 -15.24
CA LEU A 213 2.44 0.19 -16.62
C LEU A 213 1.34 0.96 -17.39
N GLY A 214 0.27 1.34 -16.70
CA GLY A 214 -0.84 2.10 -17.28
C GLY A 214 -0.45 3.54 -17.66
N PRO A 215 -1.30 4.21 -18.45
CA PRO A 215 -1.02 5.54 -18.99
C PRO A 215 -0.97 6.65 -17.93
N THR A 216 -1.41 6.39 -16.71
CA THR A 216 -1.37 7.34 -15.59
C THR A 216 0.03 7.48 -15.00
N ALA A 217 0.88 6.46 -15.15
CA ALA A 217 2.27 6.48 -14.70
C ALA A 217 3.18 7.04 -15.79
N THR A 218 3.73 8.22 -15.59
CA THR A 218 4.59 8.91 -16.58
C THR A 218 6.06 9.00 -16.16
N ALA A 219 6.36 8.70 -14.90
CA ALA A 219 7.72 8.75 -14.33
C ALA A 219 7.89 7.73 -13.20
N THR A 220 9.14 7.39 -12.88
CA THR A 220 9.45 6.63 -11.66
C THR A 220 9.41 7.56 -10.44
N MET A 221 9.23 6.99 -9.24
CA MET A 221 9.18 7.79 -8.00
C MET A 221 10.44 8.61 -7.78
N VAL A 222 11.61 8.02 -7.99
CA VAL A 222 12.92 8.67 -7.81
C VAL A 222 13.06 9.94 -8.65
N ASN A 223 12.42 9.99 -9.81
CA ASN A 223 12.47 11.16 -10.70
C ASN A 223 11.37 12.19 -10.44
N SER A 224 10.41 11.92 -9.56
CA SER A 224 9.26 12.81 -9.34
C SER A 224 9.52 13.93 -8.34
N GLY A 225 10.61 13.87 -7.58
CA GLY A 225 10.91 14.79 -6.48
C GLY A 225 12.16 15.65 -6.66
N VAL A 226 12.69 15.78 -7.87
CA VAL A 226 13.98 16.43 -8.10
C VAL A 226 13.90 17.95 -7.91
N GLY A 227 14.64 18.48 -6.95
CA GLY A 227 15.07 19.89 -6.96
C GLY A 227 14.78 20.75 -5.73
N THR A 228 14.00 20.31 -4.74
CA THR A 228 13.73 21.09 -3.53
C THR A 228 13.91 20.24 -2.27
N PRO A 229 14.68 20.70 -1.25
CA PRO A 229 14.78 20.01 0.04
C PRO A 229 13.40 19.81 0.66
N HIS A 230 13.16 18.64 1.28
CA HIS A 230 11.90 18.28 1.96
C HIS A 230 10.65 18.29 1.05
N LEU A 231 10.82 18.05 -0.25
CA LEU A 231 9.69 17.88 -1.14
C LEU A 231 9.04 16.53 -0.88
N THR A 232 7.75 16.52 -0.60
CA THR A 232 6.97 15.28 -0.52
C THR A 232 6.62 14.78 -1.93
N VAL A 233 6.88 13.51 -2.21
CA VAL A 233 6.40 12.86 -3.43
C VAL A 233 4.87 12.85 -3.41
N PRO A 234 4.18 13.34 -4.43
CA PRO A 234 2.71 13.30 -4.48
C PRO A 234 2.19 11.86 -4.43
N ALA A 235 1.05 11.65 -3.79
CA ALA A 235 0.30 10.40 -3.95
C ALA A 235 -0.06 10.19 -5.43
N GLY A 236 -0.02 8.94 -5.92
CA GLY A 236 -0.39 8.68 -7.32
C GLY A 236 0.30 7.48 -7.95
N ASP A 237 0.20 7.43 -9.27
CA ASP A 237 0.71 6.34 -10.09
C ASP A 237 2.11 6.62 -10.61
N TYR A 238 3.00 5.63 -10.49
CA TYR A 238 4.40 5.68 -10.88
C TYR A 238 4.79 4.49 -11.75
N MET A 239 5.78 4.67 -12.60
CA MET A 239 6.40 3.55 -13.29
C MET A 239 7.32 2.79 -12.33
N PRO A 240 7.31 1.44 -12.34
CA PRO A 240 8.34 0.68 -11.63
C PRO A 240 9.72 0.90 -12.29
N ASP A 241 10.78 0.92 -11.49
CA ASP A 241 12.16 1.03 -12.00
C ASP A 241 12.59 -0.18 -12.84
N VAL A 242 12.00 -1.34 -12.56
CA VAL A 242 12.08 -2.53 -13.42
C VAL A 242 10.68 -2.83 -13.93
N PRO A 243 10.45 -2.90 -15.24
CA PRO A 243 9.14 -3.20 -15.78
C PRO A 243 8.59 -4.56 -15.30
N PHE A 244 7.28 -4.68 -15.15
CA PHE A 244 6.61 -5.93 -14.75
C PHE A 244 6.87 -7.11 -15.71
N THR A 245 7.44 -6.88 -16.88
CA THR A 245 7.93 -7.95 -17.77
C THR A 245 8.93 -8.87 -17.09
N ALA A 246 9.62 -8.43 -16.04
CA ALA A 246 10.47 -9.29 -15.20
C ALA A 246 9.69 -10.41 -14.48
N LEU A 247 8.38 -10.26 -14.32
CA LEU A 247 7.48 -11.25 -13.70
C LEU A 247 6.84 -12.21 -14.74
N GLN A 248 7.21 -12.12 -16.02
CA GLN A 248 6.61 -12.96 -17.04
C GLN A 248 6.84 -14.45 -16.76
N GLY A 249 5.75 -15.22 -16.82
CA GLY A 249 5.76 -16.64 -16.51
C GLY A 249 5.71 -16.97 -15.02
N ALA A 250 5.58 -15.97 -14.16
CA ALA A 250 5.39 -16.15 -12.72
C ALA A 250 4.14 -16.99 -12.43
N ASP A 251 4.20 -17.84 -11.41
CA ASP A 251 3.01 -18.49 -10.89
C ASP A 251 2.09 -17.45 -10.28
N LEU A 252 0.78 -17.55 -10.55
CA LEU A 252 -0.21 -16.63 -10.00
C LEU A 252 -0.64 -17.07 -8.59
N ASN A 253 -0.90 -18.38 -8.39
CA ASN A 253 -1.18 -18.94 -7.08
C ASN A 253 0.10 -19.10 -6.24
N GLY A 254 -0.02 -18.88 -4.94
CA GLY A 254 1.06 -18.94 -3.96
C GLY A 254 1.37 -17.58 -3.33
N MET A 255 2.46 -17.52 -2.60
CA MET A 255 2.83 -16.32 -1.84
C MET A 255 3.50 -15.26 -2.72
N TRP A 256 2.83 -14.15 -2.91
CA TRP A 256 3.40 -12.91 -3.40
C TRP A 256 3.98 -12.13 -2.22
N THR A 257 5.20 -11.67 -2.32
CA THR A 257 5.92 -11.01 -1.23
C THR A 257 6.27 -9.58 -1.61
N PHE A 258 5.78 -8.63 -0.82
CA PHE A 258 6.18 -7.23 -0.87
C PHE A 258 7.31 -7.02 0.12
N ARG A 259 8.42 -6.44 -0.33
CA ARG A 259 9.59 -6.16 0.51
C ARG A 259 9.96 -4.69 0.44
N VAL A 260 10.16 -4.09 1.61
CA VAL A 260 10.73 -2.76 1.75
C VAL A 260 12.00 -2.86 2.56
N THR A 261 13.07 -2.31 2.03
CA THR A 261 14.36 -2.20 2.70
C THR A 261 14.76 -0.75 2.77
N ASP A 262 14.99 -0.27 3.97
CA ASP A 262 15.74 0.94 4.21
C ASP A 262 17.22 0.59 4.19
N MET A 263 17.99 1.30 3.37
CA MET A 263 19.41 1.00 3.13
C MET A 263 20.35 1.81 4.01
N TYR A 264 19.84 2.86 4.65
CA TYR A 264 20.64 3.76 5.49
C TYR A 264 19.98 3.97 6.85
N ALA A 265 20.81 4.22 7.86
CA ALA A 265 20.37 4.62 9.19
C ALA A 265 19.98 6.10 9.23
N VAL A 266 19.18 6.46 10.22
CA VAL A 266 18.79 7.83 10.62
C VAL A 266 17.39 8.21 10.15
N ASP A 267 17.06 7.95 8.90
CA ASP A 267 15.73 8.23 8.35
C ASP A 267 14.79 7.07 8.67
N ASN A 268 13.54 7.33 9.03
CA ASN A 268 12.59 6.30 9.39
C ASN A 268 11.29 6.39 8.59
N GLY A 269 10.48 5.33 8.63
CA GLY A 269 9.21 5.31 7.95
C GLY A 269 8.30 4.16 8.38
N PHE A 270 7.07 4.20 7.88
CA PHE A 270 6.01 3.25 8.18
C PHE A 270 5.29 2.79 6.94
N LEU A 271 4.97 1.50 6.88
CA LEU A 271 4.03 0.92 5.93
C LEU A 271 2.68 0.71 6.63
N PHE A 272 1.59 1.21 6.06
CA PHE A 272 0.23 1.09 6.59
C PHE A 272 -0.58 0.01 5.90
N LYS A 273 -0.32 -0.21 4.62
CA LYS A 273 -0.89 -1.30 3.83
C LYS A 273 -0.20 -1.42 2.48
N TRP A 274 -0.36 -2.57 1.85
CA TRP A 274 -0.06 -2.73 0.45
C TRP A 274 -1.14 -3.53 -0.25
N THR A 275 -1.25 -3.36 -1.55
CA THR A 275 -2.26 -4.01 -2.37
C THR A 275 -1.65 -4.50 -3.67
N ILE A 276 -2.23 -5.55 -4.22
CA ILE A 276 -1.93 -6.04 -5.55
C ILE A 276 -3.24 -6.19 -6.32
N ASN A 277 -3.27 -5.71 -7.55
CA ASN A 277 -4.45 -5.70 -8.39
C ASN A 277 -4.17 -6.43 -9.70
N PHE A 278 -4.88 -7.53 -9.93
CA PHE A 278 -4.83 -8.30 -11.15
C PHE A 278 -6.06 -8.03 -12.03
N ASP A 279 -5.88 -8.17 -13.35
CA ASP A 279 -6.98 -8.10 -14.30
C ASP A 279 -7.94 -9.28 -14.09
N PRO A 280 -9.25 -9.03 -13.88
CA PRO A 280 -10.24 -10.09 -13.64
C PRO A 280 -10.31 -11.15 -14.73
N SER A 281 -9.85 -10.84 -15.97
CA SER A 281 -9.80 -11.83 -17.05
C SER A 281 -8.80 -12.98 -16.82
N LEU A 282 -7.98 -12.91 -15.77
CA LEU A 282 -7.12 -14.01 -15.34
C LEU A 282 -7.87 -15.15 -14.66
N VAL A 283 -9.13 -14.94 -14.28
CA VAL A 283 -10.01 -15.93 -13.66
C VAL A 283 -11.23 -16.20 -14.55
N VAL A 284 -11.84 -17.36 -14.36
CA VAL A 284 -12.95 -17.82 -15.23
C VAL A 284 -14.29 -17.25 -14.80
N ASP A 285 -14.47 -16.98 -13.52
CA ASP A 285 -15.77 -16.58 -12.96
C ASP A 285 -15.59 -15.57 -11.84
N CYS A 286 -15.77 -14.30 -12.20
CA CYS A 286 -15.91 -13.20 -11.26
C CYS A 286 -17.32 -12.67 -11.34
N SER A 287 -18.27 -13.41 -10.77
CA SER A 287 -19.71 -13.02 -10.81
C SER A 287 -20.07 -11.97 -9.77
N GLY A 288 -19.18 -11.65 -8.85
CA GLY A 288 -19.33 -10.56 -7.88
C GLY A 288 -18.85 -9.19 -8.41
N PRO A 289 -18.98 -8.12 -7.64
CA PRO A 289 -18.47 -6.82 -8.00
C PRO A 289 -16.95 -6.86 -8.17
N ILE A 290 -16.48 -6.24 -9.25
CA ILE A 290 -15.04 -6.08 -9.51
C ILE A 290 -14.58 -4.85 -8.75
N ILE A 291 -13.66 -5.02 -7.82
CA ILE A 291 -13.01 -3.89 -7.15
C ILE A 291 -12.00 -3.28 -8.13
N GLN A 292 -12.19 -2.01 -8.44
CA GLN A 292 -11.27 -1.23 -9.29
C GLN A 292 -10.39 -0.31 -8.44
#